data_3e580c50089bb952567410328289f605
#
_entry.id   3e580c50089bb952567410328289f605
#
_cell.length_a   1.000
_cell.length_b   1.000
_cell.length_c   1.000
_cell.angle_alpha   90.00
_cell.angle_beta   90.00
_cell.angle_gamma   90.00
#
_symmetry.space_group_name_H-M   'P 1'
#
loop_
_entity.id
_entity.type
_entity.pdbx_description
1 polymer ?
#
loop_
_entity_poly.entity_id
_entity_poly.type
_entity_poly.pdbx_seq_one_letter_code
_entity_poly.pdbx_strand_id
1 'polypeptide(L)'
;MRRIAGIILAVLLIGGVVVAVVAGRSNGDNGTATKTVQAVIGSEKAEFFADPDVVKALAAKGYTVKAETSGSWAMEGLDLKGYDLALPSSQAPARELAAKYKVTGTLPRPFYSPLVVVAHKNASEVLAGNGLATLDQAHRGTLRMAAYLDAARADRTWQQLKGAKKYGELTGTVYLSSTDPETSNSGALYLAAASYVENGGKVVAGAAEVDRTAPLLNKLVSVQGAQQSGSDAVFRDFVSGAGNPLVVVYESQVASLLARGEQPEDLVVLYPDTTVNSDHTVVPLTEDGKAVAELLSSDLALRKLEIRHGFRPQGEAAGFASDTTYLKQELTGVHQAAVPTSKVLHELARRARG
;
A
#
# COMPACT_ATOMS: atom_id res chain seq x y z
N MET A 1 25.17 24.97 21.16
CA MET A 1 24.13 25.49 20.28
C MET A 1 24.28 25.10 18.79
N ARG A 2 25.19 24.19 18.42
CA ARG A 2 25.40 23.74 17.02
C ARG A 2 24.82 22.37 16.68
N ARG A 3 24.17 21.66 17.61
CA ARG A 3 23.62 20.32 17.42
C ARG A 3 22.08 20.29 17.22
N ILE A 4 21.39 21.38 17.47
CA ILE A 4 19.90 21.47 17.33
C ILE A 4 19.51 21.93 15.91
N ALA A 5 20.36 22.67 15.20
CA ALA A 5 20.09 23.10 13.84
C ALA A 5 20.13 21.97 12.79
N GLY A 6 20.86 20.88 13.08
CA GLY A 6 20.96 19.72 12.15
C GLY A 6 19.73 18.81 12.15
N ILE A 7 18.97 18.78 13.24
CA ILE A 7 17.80 17.92 13.38
C ILE A 7 16.57 18.54 12.70
N ILE A 8 16.46 19.87 12.71
CA ILE A 8 15.36 20.58 12.04
C ILE A 8 15.49 20.52 10.52
N LEU A 9 16.72 20.46 9.97
CA LEU A 9 16.93 20.35 8.53
C LEU A 9 16.68 18.93 8.00
N ALA A 10 16.88 17.89 8.81
CA ALA A 10 16.63 16.50 8.43
C ALA A 10 15.13 16.16 8.40
N VAL A 11 14.31 16.82 9.23
CA VAL A 11 12.85 16.62 9.25
C VAL A 11 12.18 17.28 8.02
N LEU A 12 12.79 18.33 7.45
CA LEU A 12 12.28 19.00 6.24
C LEU A 12 12.62 18.27 4.93
N LEU A 13 13.53 17.27 4.95
CA LEU A 13 13.89 16.51 3.75
C LEU A 13 13.17 15.16 3.60
N ILE A 14 12.38 14.74 4.60
CA ILE A 14 11.65 13.46 4.58
C ILE A 14 10.15 13.63 4.23
N GLY A 15 9.64 14.86 4.15
CA GLY A 15 8.20 15.13 4.01
C GLY A 15 7.75 15.95 2.79
N GLY A 16 8.58 16.18 1.81
CA GLY A 16 8.26 17.22 0.86
C GLY A 16 8.15 16.80 -0.62
N VAL A 17 7.10 16.11 -1.02
CA VAL A 17 6.55 16.40 -2.36
C VAL A 17 5.41 17.39 -2.18
N VAL A 18 5.75 18.66 -2.14
CA VAL A 18 4.78 19.74 -2.36
C VAL A 18 4.37 19.64 -3.81
N VAL A 19 3.19 19.13 -4.09
CA VAL A 19 2.55 19.34 -5.40
C VAL A 19 2.27 20.84 -5.51
N ALA A 20 3.15 21.55 -6.18
CA ALA A 20 2.91 22.93 -6.55
C ALA A 20 1.70 22.95 -7.50
N VAL A 21 0.53 23.35 -6.99
CA VAL A 21 -0.58 23.75 -7.85
C VAL A 21 -0.10 24.96 -8.63
N VAL A 22 0.24 24.76 -9.89
CA VAL A 22 0.38 25.86 -10.85
C VAL A 22 -1.01 26.47 -11.00
N ALA A 23 -1.26 27.54 -10.25
CA ALA A 23 -2.37 28.41 -10.51
C ALA A 23 -2.11 29.08 -11.88
N GLY A 24 -2.50 28.40 -12.94
CA GLY A 24 -2.56 28.96 -14.28
C GLY A 24 -3.57 30.10 -14.25
N ARG A 25 -3.10 31.32 -14.26
CA ARG A 25 -3.91 32.48 -14.63
C ARG A 25 -4.33 32.29 -16.10
N SER A 26 -5.46 31.65 -16.33
CA SER A 26 -6.19 31.81 -17.58
C SER A 26 -7.26 32.88 -17.35
N ASN A 27 -7.12 34.01 -18.03
CA ASN A 27 -8.18 34.97 -18.19
C ASN A 27 -9.37 34.30 -18.87
N GLY A 28 -10.51 34.26 -18.19
CA GLY A 28 -11.82 34.03 -18.79
C GLY A 28 -12.40 32.65 -18.61
N ASP A 29 -12.66 32.27 -17.36
CA ASP A 29 -13.76 31.34 -17.09
C ASP A 29 -14.27 31.62 -15.66
N ASN A 30 -15.58 31.60 -15.46
CA ASN A 30 -16.24 31.82 -14.17
C ASN A 30 -15.92 30.65 -13.24
N GLY A 31 -14.70 30.59 -12.71
CA GLY A 31 -14.25 29.58 -11.76
C GLY A 31 -15.09 29.67 -10.48
N THR A 32 -15.96 28.70 -10.26
CA THR A 32 -16.67 28.54 -8.99
C THR A 32 -15.65 28.53 -7.85
N ALA A 33 -15.80 29.47 -6.90
CA ALA A 33 -14.91 29.51 -5.74
C ALA A 33 -14.99 28.14 -4.98
N THR A 34 -13.85 27.47 -4.86
CA THR A 34 -13.78 26.19 -4.18
C THR A 34 -13.32 26.35 -2.73
N LYS A 35 -13.81 25.50 -1.83
CA LYS A 35 -13.27 25.34 -0.49
C LYS A 35 -12.01 24.48 -0.53
N THR A 36 -10.96 24.92 0.14
CA THR A 36 -9.74 24.14 0.27
C THR A 36 -9.89 23.13 1.41
N VAL A 37 -9.65 21.85 1.13
CA VAL A 37 -9.64 20.73 2.08
C VAL A 37 -8.21 20.26 2.25
N GLN A 38 -7.67 20.35 3.45
CA GLN A 38 -6.35 19.84 3.81
C GLN A 38 -6.46 18.36 4.18
N ALA A 39 -5.72 17.50 3.50
CA ALA A 39 -5.78 16.07 3.67
C ALA A 39 -4.41 15.47 3.97
N VAL A 40 -4.32 14.53 4.93
CA VAL A 40 -3.17 13.64 5.06
C VAL A 40 -3.56 12.25 4.55
N ILE A 41 -2.76 11.70 3.63
CA ILE A 41 -3.09 10.48 2.89
C ILE A 41 -1.94 9.48 2.89
N GLY A 42 -2.20 8.19 2.64
CA GLY A 42 -1.14 7.22 2.32
C GLY A 42 -0.50 7.55 0.95
N SER A 43 0.80 7.30 0.83
CA SER A 43 1.61 7.73 -0.33
C SER A 43 1.11 7.15 -1.66
N GLU A 44 0.53 5.97 -1.67
CA GLU A 44 -0.03 5.31 -2.86
C GLU A 44 -1.24 6.04 -3.46
N LYS A 45 -1.80 7.03 -2.77
CA LYS A 45 -2.91 7.88 -3.23
C LYS A 45 -2.46 9.23 -3.81
N ALA A 46 -1.17 9.54 -3.72
CA ALA A 46 -0.65 10.84 -4.14
C ALA A 46 -0.96 11.14 -5.61
N GLU A 47 -0.74 10.15 -6.49
CA GLU A 47 -1.01 10.31 -7.93
C GLU A 47 -2.50 10.52 -8.23
N PHE A 48 -3.40 9.84 -7.50
CA PHE A 48 -4.84 10.03 -7.64
C PHE A 48 -5.25 11.47 -7.31
N PHE A 49 -4.84 11.99 -6.17
CA PHE A 49 -5.20 13.38 -5.79
C PHE A 49 -4.46 14.45 -6.60
N ALA A 50 -3.37 14.12 -7.28
CA ALA A 50 -2.65 15.00 -8.19
C ALA A 50 -3.18 14.94 -9.64
N ASP A 51 -4.01 13.96 -9.98
CA ASP A 51 -4.55 13.80 -11.33
C ASP A 51 -5.46 14.98 -11.70
N PRO A 52 -5.21 15.66 -12.86
CA PRO A 52 -5.99 16.82 -13.29
C PRO A 52 -7.50 16.55 -13.42
N ASP A 53 -7.90 15.32 -13.80
CA ASP A 53 -9.31 14.96 -13.91
C ASP A 53 -9.95 14.81 -12.53
N VAL A 54 -9.23 14.27 -11.54
CA VAL A 54 -9.68 14.20 -10.13
C VAL A 54 -9.81 15.61 -9.55
N VAL A 55 -8.80 16.45 -9.75
CA VAL A 55 -8.82 17.86 -9.32
C VAL A 55 -10.03 18.58 -9.93
N LYS A 56 -10.27 18.41 -11.24
CA LYS A 56 -11.42 19.01 -11.93
C LYS A 56 -12.76 18.46 -11.42
N ALA A 57 -12.86 17.15 -11.19
CA ALA A 57 -14.07 16.53 -10.67
C ALA A 57 -14.42 17.04 -9.27
N LEU A 58 -13.44 17.17 -8.37
CA LEU A 58 -13.61 17.73 -7.04
C LEU A 58 -13.95 19.22 -7.09
N ALA A 59 -13.29 20.00 -7.98
CA ALA A 59 -13.56 21.41 -8.16
C ALA A 59 -15.00 21.66 -8.65
N ALA A 60 -15.51 20.81 -9.55
CA ALA A 60 -16.91 20.87 -10.00
C ALA A 60 -17.93 20.62 -8.87
N LYS A 61 -17.49 20.03 -7.74
CA LYS A 61 -18.28 19.84 -6.52
C LYS A 61 -17.99 20.93 -5.46
N GLY A 62 -17.16 21.91 -5.77
CA GLY A 62 -16.82 23.02 -4.90
C GLY A 62 -15.64 22.78 -3.96
N TYR A 63 -14.81 21.78 -4.23
CA TYR A 63 -13.66 21.42 -3.37
C TYR A 63 -12.34 21.43 -4.12
N THR A 64 -11.29 21.91 -3.44
CA THR A 64 -9.89 21.74 -3.83
C THR A 64 -9.17 21.00 -2.72
N VAL A 65 -8.70 19.78 -2.98
CA VAL A 65 -7.98 18.98 -1.98
C VAL A 65 -6.48 19.26 -2.09
N LYS A 66 -5.86 19.60 -0.96
CA LYS A 66 -4.40 19.67 -0.79
C LYS A 66 -3.97 18.47 0.04
N ALA A 67 -3.30 17.54 -0.60
CA ALA A 67 -2.91 16.28 0.01
C ALA A 67 -1.42 16.26 0.40
N GLU A 68 -1.15 15.87 1.64
CA GLU A 68 0.19 15.55 2.16
C GLU A 68 0.28 14.05 2.42
N THR A 69 1.44 13.45 2.16
CA THR A 69 1.62 12.01 2.32
C THR A 69 2.27 11.64 3.65
N SER A 70 1.79 10.55 4.25
CA SER A 70 2.37 9.96 5.46
C SER A 70 2.14 8.44 5.47
N GLY A 71 2.98 7.69 6.16
CA GLY A 71 2.67 6.31 6.49
C GLY A 71 1.41 6.25 7.36
N SER A 72 0.51 5.31 7.11
CA SER A 72 -0.80 5.29 7.78
C SER A 72 -0.71 5.17 9.30
N TRP A 73 0.24 4.39 9.82
CA TRP A 73 0.50 4.29 11.26
C TRP A 73 1.26 5.50 11.80
N ALA A 74 2.15 6.11 10.98
CA ALA A 74 2.84 7.33 11.36
C ALA A 74 1.89 8.53 11.54
N MET A 75 0.71 8.51 10.91
CA MET A 75 -0.33 9.54 11.08
C MET A 75 -0.79 9.70 12.55
N GLU A 76 -0.70 8.64 13.36
CA GLU A 76 -1.03 8.70 14.79
C GLU A 76 -0.14 9.68 15.56
N GLY A 77 1.12 9.83 15.13
CA GLY A 77 2.09 10.75 15.72
C GLY A 77 1.95 12.20 15.25
N LEU A 78 1.15 12.46 14.20
CA LEU A 78 0.97 13.81 13.68
C LEU A 78 -0.01 14.64 14.53
N ASP A 79 0.22 15.96 14.55
CA ASP A 79 -0.81 16.91 14.97
C ASP A 79 -1.66 17.26 13.75
N LEU A 80 -2.88 16.72 13.71
CA LEU A 80 -3.82 16.96 12.60
C LEU A 80 -4.68 18.21 12.81
N LYS A 81 -4.27 19.13 13.68
CA LYS A 81 -4.93 20.45 13.80
C LYS A 81 -4.78 21.22 12.49
N GLY A 82 -5.90 21.59 11.90
CA GLY A 82 -5.91 22.28 10.60
C GLY A 82 -6.02 21.37 9.38
N TYR A 83 -6.06 20.04 9.58
CA TYR A 83 -6.47 19.11 8.55
C TYR A 83 -7.99 18.90 8.60
N ASP A 84 -8.57 18.67 7.43
CA ASP A 84 -10.00 18.42 7.26
C ASP A 84 -10.32 16.94 7.22
N LEU A 85 -9.38 16.12 6.77
CA LEU A 85 -9.49 14.67 6.77
C LEU A 85 -8.13 13.98 6.83
N ALA A 86 -8.14 12.74 7.35
CA ALA A 86 -7.05 11.79 7.16
C ALA A 86 -7.59 10.59 6.36
N LEU A 87 -6.78 10.07 5.44
CA LEU A 87 -7.12 8.91 4.62
C LEU A 87 -6.01 7.85 4.71
N PRO A 88 -5.89 7.18 5.88
CA PRO A 88 -5.01 6.03 5.99
C PRO A 88 -5.45 4.89 5.08
N SER A 89 -4.54 3.97 4.80
CA SER A 89 -4.76 2.91 3.82
C SER A 89 -5.52 1.71 4.36
N SER A 90 -5.91 1.71 5.64
CA SER A 90 -6.77 0.65 6.21
C SER A 90 -7.59 1.11 7.41
N GLN A 91 -8.54 0.26 7.81
CA GLN A 91 -9.44 0.53 8.92
C GLN A 91 -8.74 0.60 10.28
N ALA A 92 -7.67 -0.18 10.51
CA ALA A 92 -7.02 -0.24 11.81
C ALA A 92 -6.42 1.12 12.22
N PRO A 93 -5.49 1.75 11.46
CA PRO A 93 -5.00 3.09 11.78
C PRO A 93 -6.10 4.16 11.72
N ALA A 94 -7.11 4.00 10.85
CA ALA A 94 -8.25 4.93 10.81
C ALA A 94 -9.03 4.95 12.11
N ARG A 95 -9.26 3.79 12.74
CA ARG A 95 -9.96 3.71 14.04
C ARG A 95 -9.15 4.35 15.16
N GLU A 96 -7.82 4.18 15.18
CA GLU A 96 -6.96 4.85 16.18
C GLU A 96 -7.03 6.38 16.02
N LEU A 97 -6.94 6.89 14.80
CA LEU A 97 -7.12 8.31 14.53
C LEU A 97 -8.51 8.80 14.92
N ALA A 98 -9.57 8.08 14.56
CA ALA A 98 -10.93 8.44 14.93
C ALA A 98 -11.11 8.51 16.45
N ALA A 99 -10.55 7.55 17.20
CA ALA A 99 -10.55 7.57 18.65
C ALA A 99 -9.79 8.79 19.20
N LYS A 100 -8.58 9.07 18.69
CA LYS A 100 -7.75 10.21 19.09
C LYS A 100 -8.45 11.55 18.88
N TYR A 101 -9.10 11.73 17.74
CA TYR A 101 -9.78 12.97 17.37
C TYR A 101 -11.30 12.97 17.68
N LYS A 102 -11.79 11.95 18.40
CA LYS A 102 -13.20 11.81 18.83
C LYS A 102 -14.19 11.85 17.66
N VAL A 103 -13.77 11.32 16.51
CA VAL A 103 -14.67 11.14 15.36
C VAL A 103 -15.58 9.95 15.64
N THR A 104 -16.89 10.17 15.56
CA THR A 104 -17.92 9.16 15.85
C THR A 104 -18.67 8.74 14.59
N GLY A 105 -19.31 7.58 14.64
CA GLY A 105 -20.09 7.05 13.54
C GLY A 105 -19.28 6.11 12.63
N THR A 106 -19.88 5.73 11.51
CA THR A 106 -19.25 4.84 10.53
C THR A 106 -18.26 5.63 9.67
N LEU A 107 -17.02 5.20 9.63
CA LEU A 107 -16.00 5.81 8.80
C LEU A 107 -16.21 5.41 7.32
N PRO A 108 -16.24 6.37 6.38
CA PRO A 108 -16.35 6.07 4.95
C PRO A 108 -15.17 5.25 4.43
N ARG A 109 -15.46 4.27 3.58
CA ARG A 109 -14.49 3.39 2.92
C ARG A 109 -14.73 3.43 1.42
N PRO A 110 -14.21 4.42 0.70
CA PRO A 110 -14.51 4.58 -0.72
C PRO A 110 -14.07 3.39 -1.56
N PHE A 111 -12.88 2.88 -1.31
CA PHE A 111 -12.26 1.84 -2.13
C PHE A 111 -11.29 0.97 -1.33
N TYR A 112 -10.85 -0.11 -1.96
CA TYR A 112 -9.81 -0.99 -1.43
C TYR A 112 -8.79 -1.36 -2.51
N SER A 113 -7.64 -1.87 -2.08
CA SER A 113 -6.63 -2.47 -2.94
C SER A 113 -6.00 -3.69 -2.24
N PRO A 114 -5.94 -4.86 -2.88
CA PRO A 114 -5.22 -5.98 -2.30
C PRO A 114 -3.71 -5.73 -2.31
N LEU A 115 -2.98 -6.33 -1.36
CA LEU A 115 -1.54 -6.45 -1.49
C LEU A 115 -1.20 -7.53 -2.52
N VAL A 116 -0.26 -7.20 -3.40
CA VAL A 116 0.34 -8.10 -4.38
C VAL A 116 1.85 -8.10 -4.23
N VAL A 117 2.51 -9.05 -4.87
CA VAL A 117 3.97 -9.06 -5.01
C VAL A 117 4.32 -8.76 -6.45
N VAL A 118 5.08 -7.71 -6.69
CA VAL A 118 5.72 -7.50 -7.98
C VAL A 118 7.05 -8.24 -8.00
N ALA A 119 7.33 -8.88 -9.12
CA ALA A 119 8.53 -9.69 -9.31
C ALA A 119 9.18 -9.34 -10.66
N HIS A 120 10.51 -9.34 -10.72
CA HIS A 120 11.19 -9.41 -11.99
C HIS A 120 10.96 -10.78 -12.64
N LYS A 121 10.85 -10.83 -13.97
CA LYS A 121 10.50 -12.02 -14.73
C LYS A 121 11.38 -13.23 -14.37
N ASN A 122 12.70 -13.04 -14.35
CA ASN A 122 13.64 -14.11 -13.98
C ASN A 122 13.38 -14.66 -12.56
N ALA A 123 13.10 -13.79 -11.61
CA ALA A 123 12.77 -14.18 -10.25
C ALA A 123 11.45 -14.97 -10.21
N SER A 124 10.41 -14.52 -10.91
CA SER A 124 9.11 -15.19 -10.97
C SER A 124 9.20 -16.58 -11.60
N GLU A 125 10.00 -16.75 -12.66
CA GLU A 125 10.26 -18.04 -13.32
C GLU A 125 10.98 -19.01 -12.36
N VAL A 126 11.97 -18.52 -11.63
CA VAL A 126 12.70 -19.34 -10.63
C VAL A 126 11.75 -19.75 -9.50
N LEU A 127 10.95 -18.83 -8.97
CA LEU A 127 9.97 -19.17 -7.94
C LEU A 127 8.98 -20.22 -8.43
N ALA A 128 8.45 -20.08 -9.66
CA ALA A 128 7.51 -21.05 -10.24
C ALA A 128 8.17 -22.41 -10.46
N GLY A 129 9.41 -22.47 -10.96
CA GLY A 129 10.18 -23.70 -11.16
C GLY A 129 10.51 -24.45 -9.87
N ASN A 130 10.35 -23.80 -8.70
CA ASN A 130 10.62 -24.37 -7.38
C ASN A 130 9.34 -24.50 -6.51
N GLY A 131 8.16 -24.29 -7.08
CA GLY A 131 6.89 -24.47 -6.39
C GLY A 131 6.51 -23.37 -5.41
N LEU A 132 7.24 -22.23 -5.40
CA LEU A 132 6.90 -21.06 -4.57
C LEU A 132 5.86 -20.16 -5.23
N ALA A 133 5.72 -20.26 -6.55
CA ALA A 133 4.70 -19.53 -7.32
C ALA A 133 4.12 -20.43 -8.43
N THR A 134 3.07 -19.94 -9.08
CA THR A 134 2.59 -20.45 -10.37
C THR A 134 2.39 -19.24 -11.30
N LEU A 135 2.71 -19.39 -12.58
CA LEU A 135 2.44 -18.38 -13.59
C LEU A 135 1.22 -18.82 -14.42
N ASP A 136 0.22 -17.97 -14.51
CA ASP A 136 -1.00 -18.21 -15.29
C ASP A 136 -0.98 -17.44 -16.62
N GLN A 137 -0.16 -16.38 -16.71
CA GLN A 137 0.10 -15.59 -17.91
C GLN A 137 1.54 -15.07 -17.92
N ALA A 138 1.96 -14.41 -19.01
CA ALA A 138 3.32 -13.88 -19.15
C ALA A 138 3.73 -12.90 -18.05
N HIS A 139 2.77 -12.10 -17.55
CA HIS A 139 3.00 -11.04 -16.57
C HIS A 139 2.17 -11.20 -15.30
N ARG A 140 1.61 -12.39 -15.05
CA ARG A 140 0.77 -12.63 -13.90
C ARG A 140 0.89 -14.07 -13.37
N GLY A 141 0.70 -14.20 -12.06
CA GLY A 141 0.72 -15.49 -11.39
C GLY A 141 0.18 -15.46 -9.98
N THR A 142 0.47 -16.51 -9.25
CA THR A 142 0.10 -16.66 -7.83
C THR A 142 1.34 -16.98 -7.01
N LEU A 143 1.60 -16.23 -5.95
CA LEU A 143 2.58 -16.59 -4.92
C LEU A 143 1.93 -17.56 -3.94
N ARG A 144 2.59 -18.67 -3.67
CA ARG A 144 2.17 -19.65 -2.65
C ARG A 144 2.72 -19.21 -1.30
N MET A 145 1.90 -18.52 -0.50
CA MET A 145 2.35 -17.92 0.76
C MET A 145 2.96 -18.94 1.71
N ALA A 146 2.32 -20.09 1.93
CA ALA A 146 2.86 -21.10 2.82
C ALA A 146 4.24 -21.59 2.36
N ALA A 147 4.41 -21.89 1.06
CA ALA A 147 5.70 -22.34 0.51
C ALA A 147 6.79 -21.26 0.61
N TYR A 148 6.41 -19.99 0.37
CA TYR A 148 7.31 -18.86 0.56
C TYR A 148 7.73 -18.71 2.03
N LEU A 149 6.80 -18.78 2.98
CA LEU A 149 7.10 -18.68 4.42
C LEU A 149 7.99 -19.84 4.90
N ASP A 150 7.82 -21.03 4.36
CA ASP A 150 8.71 -22.17 4.63
C ASP A 150 10.13 -21.92 4.10
N ALA A 151 10.25 -21.31 2.91
CA ALA A 151 11.55 -20.93 2.36
C ALA A 151 12.22 -19.84 3.21
N ALA A 152 11.46 -18.83 3.66
CA ALA A 152 11.95 -17.78 4.55
C ALA A 152 12.38 -18.33 5.93
N ARG A 153 11.61 -19.27 6.50
CA ARG A 153 11.95 -19.94 7.77
C ARG A 153 13.28 -20.68 7.66
N ALA A 154 13.55 -21.29 6.50
CA ALA A 154 14.77 -22.03 6.21
C ALA A 154 15.93 -21.13 5.71
N ASP A 155 15.80 -19.80 5.73
CA ASP A 155 16.78 -18.83 5.20
C ASP A 155 17.26 -19.20 3.79
N ARG A 156 16.32 -19.65 2.94
CA ARG A 156 16.63 -20.16 1.62
C ARG A 156 17.23 -19.07 0.72
N THR A 157 18.35 -19.40 0.08
CA THR A 157 19.02 -18.49 -0.88
C THR A 157 18.59 -18.76 -2.31
N TRP A 158 18.74 -17.76 -3.18
CA TRP A 158 18.48 -17.93 -4.62
C TRP A 158 19.31 -19.07 -5.22
N GLN A 159 20.60 -19.20 -4.83
CA GLN A 159 21.49 -20.24 -5.36
C GLN A 159 21.05 -21.67 -5.02
N GLN A 160 20.20 -21.84 -4.01
CA GLN A 160 19.60 -23.12 -3.64
C GLN A 160 18.36 -23.46 -4.47
N LEU A 161 17.82 -22.48 -5.22
CA LEU A 161 16.68 -22.69 -6.11
C LEU A 161 17.15 -23.16 -7.48
N LYS A 162 16.48 -24.22 -8.00
CA LYS A 162 16.77 -24.75 -9.33
C LYS A 162 16.56 -23.66 -10.39
N GLY A 163 17.55 -23.47 -11.25
CA GLY A 163 17.51 -22.52 -12.35
C GLY A 163 17.99 -21.09 -12.01
N ALA A 164 18.16 -20.72 -10.74
CA ALA A 164 18.60 -19.39 -10.35
C ALA A 164 20.03 -19.05 -10.79
N LYS A 165 20.92 -20.04 -10.80
CA LYS A 165 22.35 -19.84 -11.15
C LYS A 165 22.60 -19.27 -12.55
N LYS A 166 21.62 -19.33 -13.46
CA LYS A 166 21.72 -18.75 -14.80
C LYS A 166 21.48 -17.22 -14.80
N TYR A 167 21.00 -16.67 -13.69
CA TYR A 167 20.68 -15.26 -13.51
C TYR A 167 21.61 -14.66 -12.45
N GLY A 168 22.59 -13.88 -12.88
CA GLY A 168 23.64 -13.34 -12.02
C GLY A 168 23.12 -12.32 -10.98
N GLU A 169 21.98 -11.69 -11.25
CA GLU A 169 21.31 -10.76 -10.37
C GLU A 169 20.59 -11.43 -9.18
N LEU A 170 20.21 -12.71 -9.29
CA LEU A 170 19.54 -13.44 -8.24
C LEU A 170 20.53 -13.97 -7.22
N THR A 171 20.87 -13.17 -6.22
CA THR A 171 21.86 -13.49 -5.18
C THR A 171 21.30 -13.32 -3.77
N GLY A 172 21.98 -13.89 -2.77
CA GLY A 172 21.58 -13.80 -1.37
C GLY A 172 20.31 -14.57 -1.01
N THR A 173 19.68 -14.18 0.08
CA THR A 173 18.46 -14.80 0.60
C THR A 173 17.24 -14.43 -0.25
N VAL A 174 16.30 -15.36 -0.41
CA VAL A 174 15.01 -15.10 -1.04
C VAL A 174 14.09 -14.40 -0.03
N TYR A 175 13.74 -13.16 -0.29
CA TYR A 175 12.82 -12.41 0.57
C TYR A 175 11.95 -11.44 -0.25
N LEU A 176 10.84 -11.02 0.34
CA LEU A 176 10.00 -9.94 -0.20
C LEU A 176 10.40 -8.62 0.47
N SER A 177 10.76 -7.61 -0.31
CA SER A 177 10.87 -6.26 0.23
C SER A 177 9.50 -5.70 0.58
N SER A 178 9.39 -5.09 1.73
CA SER A 178 8.19 -4.42 2.23
C SER A 178 8.56 -3.12 2.94
N THR A 179 7.55 -2.35 3.29
CA THR A 179 7.75 -1.14 4.09
C THR A 179 7.88 -1.45 5.59
N ASP A 180 8.37 -0.48 6.36
CA ASP A 180 8.43 -0.57 7.81
C ASP A 180 7.04 -0.79 8.43
N PRO A 181 6.79 -1.92 9.10
CA PRO A 181 5.47 -2.26 9.61
C PRO A 181 5.00 -1.41 10.79
N GLU A 182 5.90 -0.67 11.46
CA GLU A 182 5.53 0.22 12.57
C GLU A 182 4.97 1.55 12.08
N THR A 183 5.34 1.97 10.87
CA THR A 183 4.97 3.29 10.32
C THR A 183 4.07 3.20 9.10
N SER A 184 4.18 2.11 8.32
CA SER A 184 3.50 1.93 7.04
C SER A 184 2.47 0.80 7.09
N ASN A 185 1.32 1.04 6.45
CA ASN A 185 0.24 0.06 6.41
C ASN A 185 0.57 -1.17 5.55
N SER A 186 1.27 -1.04 4.41
CA SER A 186 1.61 -2.20 3.57
C SER A 186 2.51 -3.19 4.29
N GLY A 187 3.48 -2.70 5.08
CA GLY A 187 4.31 -3.54 5.94
C GLY A 187 3.51 -4.23 7.03
N ALA A 188 2.63 -3.51 7.74
CA ALA A 188 1.77 -4.08 8.77
C ALA A 188 0.80 -5.13 8.19
N LEU A 189 0.19 -4.88 7.03
CA LEU A 189 -0.70 -5.83 6.37
C LEU A 189 0.05 -7.05 5.81
N TYR A 190 1.29 -6.89 5.35
CA TYR A 190 2.15 -8.02 4.99
C TYR A 190 2.39 -8.93 6.19
N LEU A 191 2.71 -8.37 7.37
CA LEU A 191 2.84 -9.15 8.60
C LEU A 191 1.51 -9.78 9.03
N ALA A 192 0.38 -9.10 8.83
CA ALA A 192 -0.94 -9.67 9.09
C ALA A 192 -1.20 -10.92 8.23
N ALA A 193 -0.94 -10.85 6.92
CA ALA A 193 -1.08 -12.00 6.01
C ALA A 193 -0.12 -13.14 6.38
N ALA A 194 1.16 -12.83 6.62
CA ALA A 194 2.17 -13.82 7.01
C ALA A 194 1.82 -14.49 8.34
N SER A 195 1.42 -13.72 9.36
CA SER A 195 1.03 -14.25 10.66
C SER A 195 -0.24 -15.10 10.60
N TYR A 196 -1.20 -14.74 9.73
CA TYR A 196 -2.41 -15.55 9.50
C TYR A 196 -2.06 -16.93 8.95
N VAL A 197 -1.20 -17.00 7.93
CA VAL A 197 -0.75 -18.27 7.36
C VAL A 197 0.04 -19.08 8.39
N GLU A 198 1.00 -18.46 9.09
CA GLU A 198 1.81 -19.09 10.14
C GLU A 198 0.95 -19.60 11.32
N ASN A 199 -0.16 -18.93 11.60
CA ASN A 199 -1.11 -19.31 12.64
C ASN A 199 -2.15 -20.35 12.14
N GLY A 200 -1.87 -21.07 11.07
CA GLY A 200 -2.72 -22.14 10.53
C GLY A 200 -4.04 -21.64 9.93
N GLY A 201 -4.03 -20.47 9.29
CA GLY A 201 -5.21 -19.87 8.66
C GLY A 201 -6.18 -19.26 9.66
N LYS A 202 -5.69 -18.78 10.81
CA LYS A 202 -6.47 -18.09 11.84
C LYS A 202 -5.84 -16.74 12.15
N VAL A 203 -6.69 -15.74 12.39
CA VAL A 203 -6.22 -14.43 12.81
C VAL A 203 -5.49 -14.52 14.14
N VAL A 204 -4.35 -13.86 14.28
CA VAL A 204 -3.63 -13.74 15.54
C VAL A 204 -4.41 -12.80 16.45
N ALA A 205 -4.85 -13.29 17.61
CA ALA A 205 -5.77 -12.57 18.51
C ALA A 205 -5.16 -12.23 19.88
N GLY A 206 -4.06 -12.87 20.27
CA GLY A 206 -3.49 -12.71 21.60
C GLY A 206 -1.99 -12.96 21.70
N ALA A 207 -1.42 -12.71 22.89
CA ALA A 207 0.02 -12.75 23.14
C ALA A 207 0.66 -14.10 22.79
N ALA A 208 0.03 -15.23 23.15
CA ALA A 208 0.57 -16.57 22.86
C ALA A 208 0.71 -16.84 21.35
N GLU A 209 -0.20 -16.31 20.54
CA GLU A 209 -0.14 -16.45 19.08
C GLU A 209 0.88 -15.48 18.49
N VAL A 210 0.99 -14.27 19.04
CA VAL A 210 2.08 -13.32 18.69
C VAL A 210 3.43 -13.96 18.97
N ASP A 211 3.65 -14.49 20.15
CA ASP A 211 4.93 -15.13 20.53
C ASP A 211 5.26 -16.32 19.62
N ARG A 212 4.27 -17.09 19.19
CA ARG A 212 4.46 -18.22 18.28
C ARG A 212 4.85 -17.79 16.87
N THR A 213 4.25 -16.71 16.35
CA THR A 213 4.50 -16.23 14.99
C THR A 213 5.70 -15.30 14.88
N ALA A 214 6.08 -14.61 15.96
CA ALA A 214 7.14 -13.61 15.99
C ALA A 214 8.49 -14.07 15.42
N PRO A 215 9.00 -15.29 15.67
CA PRO A 215 10.30 -15.70 15.12
C PRO A 215 10.35 -15.67 13.60
N LEU A 216 9.28 -16.11 12.93
CA LEU A 216 9.20 -16.04 11.46
C LEU A 216 9.07 -14.58 11.00
N LEU A 217 8.19 -13.78 11.62
CA LEU A 217 8.00 -12.38 11.25
C LEU A 217 9.29 -11.57 11.42
N ASN A 218 10.07 -11.85 12.47
CA ASN A 218 11.38 -11.21 12.64
C ASN A 218 12.34 -11.55 11.48
N LYS A 219 12.38 -12.80 11.01
CA LYS A 219 13.16 -13.16 9.82
C LYS A 219 12.72 -12.39 8.58
N LEU A 220 11.40 -12.28 8.35
CA LEU A 220 10.86 -11.55 7.19
C LEU A 220 11.24 -10.06 7.18
N VAL A 221 11.39 -9.45 8.34
CA VAL A 221 11.74 -8.04 8.49
C VAL A 221 13.26 -7.84 8.52
N SER A 222 13.97 -8.59 9.37
CA SER A 222 15.40 -8.39 9.61
C SER A 222 16.26 -8.62 8.37
N VAL A 223 15.87 -9.53 7.48
CA VAL A 223 16.59 -9.82 6.22
C VAL A 223 16.61 -8.61 5.27
N GLN A 224 15.67 -7.69 5.41
CA GLN A 224 15.53 -6.52 4.52
C GLN A 224 16.45 -5.35 4.92
N GLY A 225 16.97 -5.31 6.14
CA GLY A 225 17.70 -4.16 6.68
C GLY A 225 16.78 -2.96 6.93
N ALA A 226 17.24 -1.76 6.56
CA ALA A 226 16.45 -0.54 6.71
C ALA A 226 15.28 -0.52 5.71
N GLN A 227 14.08 -0.29 6.21
CA GLN A 227 12.87 -0.28 5.39
C GLN A 227 12.35 1.14 5.18
N GLN A 228 11.71 1.37 4.02
CA GLN A 228 11.06 2.64 3.69
C GLN A 228 9.72 2.79 4.44
N SER A 229 9.31 4.03 4.68
CA SER A 229 8.02 4.33 5.33
C SER A 229 6.83 4.40 4.36
N GLY A 230 7.07 4.42 3.05
CA GLY A 230 6.05 4.51 2.00
C GLY A 230 6.23 3.46 0.90
N SER A 231 5.14 2.85 0.46
CA SER A 231 5.16 1.78 -0.55
C SER A 231 5.53 2.28 -1.95
N ASP A 232 5.27 3.53 -2.26
CA ASP A 232 5.63 4.12 -3.55
C ASP A 232 7.15 4.26 -3.74
N ALA A 233 7.92 4.52 -2.69
CA ALA A 233 9.38 4.54 -2.77
C ALA A 233 9.95 3.16 -3.09
N VAL A 234 9.49 2.12 -2.39
CA VAL A 234 9.90 0.72 -2.63
C VAL A 234 9.52 0.27 -4.05
N PHE A 235 8.33 0.67 -4.52
CA PHE A 235 7.85 0.35 -5.86
C PHE A 235 8.68 1.05 -6.96
N ARG A 236 9.02 2.34 -6.78
CA ARG A 236 9.90 3.05 -7.71
C ARG A 236 11.30 2.43 -7.80
N ASP A 237 11.88 2.03 -6.65
CA ASP A 237 13.17 1.34 -6.63
C ASP A 237 13.10 0.04 -7.44
N PHE A 238 12.03 -0.75 -7.29
CA PHE A 238 11.78 -1.95 -8.07
C PHE A 238 11.67 -1.64 -9.57
N VAL A 239 10.83 -0.69 -9.97
CA VAL A 239 10.62 -0.33 -11.39
C VAL A 239 11.90 0.18 -12.04
N SER A 240 12.76 0.87 -11.29
CA SER A 240 14.06 1.34 -11.78
C SER A 240 15.14 0.24 -11.86
N GLY A 241 14.85 -0.97 -11.35
CA GLY A 241 15.81 -2.07 -11.26
C GLY A 241 16.86 -1.93 -10.15
N ALA A 242 16.71 -0.93 -9.27
CA ALA A 242 17.66 -0.68 -8.15
C ALA A 242 17.34 -1.49 -6.89
N GLY A 243 16.12 -2.02 -6.78
CA GLY A 243 15.63 -2.70 -5.59
C GLY A 243 15.78 -4.22 -5.62
N ASN A 244 15.18 -4.85 -4.60
CA ASN A 244 15.04 -6.31 -4.56
C ASN A 244 14.12 -6.79 -5.70
N PRO A 245 14.37 -7.95 -6.33
CA PRO A 245 13.55 -8.48 -7.41
C PRO A 245 12.13 -8.92 -7.01
N LEU A 246 11.79 -8.86 -5.73
CA LEU A 246 10.47 -9.20 -5.18
C LEU A 246 10.01 -8.13 -4.19
N VAL A 247 8.89 -7.48 -4.45
CA VAL A 247 8.40 -6.36 -3.61
C VAL A 247 6.90 -6.48 -3.33
N VAL A 248 6.50 -6.27 -2.08
CA VAL A 248 5.10 -6.17 -1.66
C VAL A 248 4.60 -4.76 -1.91
N VAL A 249 3.55 -4.63 -2.72
CA VAL A 249 2.93 -3.36 -3.09
C VAL A 249 1.41 -3.47 -3.08
N TYR A 250 0.72 -2.34 -3.22
CA TYR A 250 -0.71 -2.37 -3.53
C TYR A 250 -0.96 -2.62 -5.02
N GLU A 251 -1.97 -3.40 -5.35
CA GLU A 251 -2.39 -3.61 -6.73
C GLU A 251 -2.63 -2.28 -7.47
N SER A 252 -3.19 -1.28 -6.77
CA SER A 252 -3.44 0.05 -7.32
C SER A 252 -2.18 0.74 -7.84
N GLN A 253 -1.02 0.51 -7.24
CA GLN A 253 0.24 1.09 -7.70
C GLN A 253 0.65 0.52 -9.06
N VAL A 254 0.47 -0.79 -9.25
CA VAL A 254 0.71 -1.44 -10.55
C VAL A 254 -0.29 -0.96 -11.59
N ALA A 255 -1.58 -0.89 -11.22
CA ALA A 255 -2.62 -0.42 -12.13
C ALA A 255 -2.40 1.04 -12.56
N SER A 256 -1.97 1.91 -11.64
CA SER A 256 -1.62 3.30 -11.94
C SER A 256 -0.43 3.41 -12.91
N LEU A 257 0.60 2.55 -12.74
CA LEU A 257 1.72 2.46 -13.67
C LEU A 257 1.24 2.09 -15.08
N LEU A 258 0.42 1.03 -15.19
CA LEU A 258 -0.11 0.56 -16.47
C LEU A 258 -1.03 1.61 -17.14
N ALA A 259 -1.83 2.33 -16.35
CA ALA A 259 -2.72 3.39 -16.85
C ALA A 259 -1.96 4.57 -17.48
N ARG A 260 -0.69 4.80 -17.08
CA ARG A 260 0.20 5.77 -17.71
C ARG A 260 0.84 5.27 -19.01
N GLY A 261 0.52 4.05 -19.43
CA GLY A 261 1.13 3.42 -20.62
C GLY A 261 2.50 2.82 -20.35
N GLU A 262 2.92 2.74 -19.09
CA GLU A 262 4.17 2.10 -18.70
C GLU A 262 3.91 0.61 -18.49
N GLN A 263 4.40 -0.21 -19.43
CA GLN A 263 4.24 -1.67 -19.40
C GLN A 263 5.63 -2.34 -19.40
N PRO A 264 6.31 -2.41 -18.24
CA PRO A 264 7.63 -3.03 -18.17
C PRO A 264 7.55 -4.52 -18.52
N GLU A 265 8.29 -4.95 -19.56
CA GLU A 265 8.34 -6.36 -19.99
C GLU A 265 8.84 -7.31 -18.91
N ASP A 266 9.64 -6.79 -17.98
CA ASP A 266 10.22 -7.54 -16.87
C ASP A 266 9.31 -7.59 -15.62
N LEU A 267 8.16 -6.91 -15.63
CA LEU A 267 7.23 -6.89 -14.50
C LEU A 267 6.30 -8.10 -14.56
N VAL A 268 6.24 -8.84 -13.45
CA VAL A 268 5.25 -9.91 -13.21
C VAL A 268 4.53 -9.63 -11.90
N VAL A 269 3.20 -9.69 -11.90
CA VAL A 269 2.35 -9.51 -10.71
C VAL A 269 1.96 -10.87 -10.15
N LEU A 270 2.41 -11.17 -8.96
CA LEU A 270 2.07 -12.38 -8.24
C LEU A 270 1.03 -12.05 -7.16
N TYR A 271 -0.17 -12.57 -7.30
CA TYR A 271 -1.20 -12.49 -6.26
C TYR A 271 -0.89 -13.55 -5.20
N PRO A 272 -0.62 -13.20 -3.94
CA PRO A 272 -0.51 -14.22 -2.90
C PRO A 272 -1.82 -14.99 -2.78
N ASP A 273 -1.74 -16.33 -2.69
CA ASP A 273 -2.93 -17.17 -2.47
C ASP A 273 -3.66 -16.85 -1.16
N THR A 274 -2.94 -16.23 -0.24
CA THR A 274 -3.47 -15.60 0.98
C THR A 274 -2.88 -14.19 1.11
N THR A 275 -3.73 -13.18 1.03
CA THR A 275 -3.36 -11.75 1.14
C THR A 275 -4.35 -10.99 2.01
N VAL A 276 -4.19 -9.68 2.11
CA VAL A 276 -5.09 -8.77 2.80
C VAL A 276 -5.54 -7.67 1.85
N ASN A 277 -6.84 -7.37 1.86
CA ASN A 277 -7.36 -6.16 1.24
C ASN A 277 -7.08 -4.96 2.16
N SER A 278 -6.48 -3.95 1.59
CA SER A 278 -6.29 -2.66 2.22
C SER A 278 -7.55 -1.82 2.00
N ASP A 279 -8.44 -1.77 2.99
CA ASP A 279 -9.67 -0.98 2.97
C ASP A 279 -9.35 0.48 3.30
N HIS A 280 -9.12 1.32 2.29
CA HIS A 280 -8.83 2.73 2.47
C HIS A 280 -9.98 3.42 3.18
N THR A 281 -9.70 4.02 4.33
CA THR A 281 -10.73 4.51 5.25
C THR A 281 -10.51 5.98 5.56
N VAL A 282 -11.56 6.79 5.36
CA VAL A 282 -11.50 8.23 5.65
C VAL A 282 -11.86 8.49 7.11
N VAL A 283 -11.06 9.32 7.77
CA VAL A 283 -11.37 9.91 9.08
C VAL A 283 -11.67 11.39 8.83
N PRO A 284 -12.93 11.79 8.74
CA PRO A 284 -13.30 13.19 8.54
C PRO A 284 -13.11 13.98 9.85
N LEU A 285 -12.34 15.04 9.81
CA LEU A 285 -12.03 15.89 10.96
C LEU A 285 -12.88 17.15 10.98
N THR A 286 -13.45 17.53 9.84
CA THR A 286 -14.36 18.67 9.66
C THR A 286 -15.56 18.30 8.78
N GLU A 287 -16.57 19.15 8.70
CA GLU A 287 -17.72 18.95 7.79
C GLU A 287 -17.30 18.96 6.32
N ASP A 288 -16.33 19.80 5.92
CA ASP A 288 -15.81 19.80 4.55
C ASP A 288 -15.03 18.52 4.24
N GLY A 289 -14.26 18.00 5.21
CA GLY A 289 -13.62 16.68 5.11
C GLY A 289 -14.62 15.54 4.98
N LYS A 290 -15.75 15.62 5.70
CA LYS A 290 -16.85 14.65 5.58
C LYS A 290 -17.52 14.70 4.21
N ALA A 291 -17.78 15.89 3.68
CA ALA A 291 -18.36 16.04 2.35
C ALA A 291 -17.46 15.46 1.24
N VAL A 292 -16.14 15.68 1.33
CA VAL A 292 -15.18 15.05 0.39
C VAL A 292 -15.17 13.52 0.55
N ALA A 293 -15.23 12.99 1.77
CA ALA A 293 -15.33 11.55 2.01
C ALA A 293 -16.59 10.91 1.41
N GLU A 294 -17.72 11.61 1.48
CA GLU A 294 -18.98 11.19 0.86
C GLU A 294 -18.88 11.20 -0.67
N LEU A 295 -18.26 12.24 -1.25
CA LEU A 295 -18.01 12.33 -2.69
C LEU A 295 -17.14 11.16 -3.19
N LEU A 296 -16.03 10.88 -2.53
CA LEU A 296 -15.18 9.72 -2.86
C LEU A 296 -15.96 8.40 -2.81
N SER A 297 -16.91 8.26 -1.90
CA SER A 297 -17.67 7.03 -1.72
C SER A 297 -18.85 6.87 -2.70
N SER A 298 -19.38 7.95 -3.27
CA SER A 298 -20.66 7.93 -3.97
C SER A 298 -20.70 8.63 -5.35
N ASP A 299 -19.78 9.57 -5.62
CA ASP A 299 -19.80 10.27 -6.90
C ASP A 299 -19.32 9.40 -8.05
N LEU A 300 -20.15 9.22 -9.07
CA LEU A 300 -19.87 8.30 -10.19
C LEU A 300 -18.64 8.70 -11.02
N ALA A 301 -18.35 10.01 -11.12
CA ALA A 301 -17.18 10.48 -11.87
C ALA A 301 -15.90 10.16 -11.08
N LEU A 302 -15.87 10.40 -9.77
CA LEU A 302 -14.74 10.07 -8.90
C LEU A 302 -14.52 8.55 -8.84
N ARG A 303 -15.57 7.75 -8.70
CA ARG A 303 -15.45 6.27 -8.70
C ARG A 303 -14.83 5.73 -10.01
N LYS A 304 -15.15 6.32 -11.17
CA LYS A 304 -14.49 5.96 -12.43
C LYS A 304 -13.00 6.31 -12.42
N LEU A 305 -12.65 7.44 -11.81
CA LEU A 305 -11.26 7.87 -11.67
C LEU A 305 -10.50 6.98 -10.67
N GLU A 306 -11.14 6.58 -9.57
CA GLU A 306 -10.58 5.61 -8.62
C GLU A 306 -10.24 4.28 -9.33
N ILE A 307 -11.16 3.75 -10.16
CA ILE A 307 -10.92 2.54 -10.97
C ILE A 307 -9.75 2.75 -11.93
N ARG A 308 -9.67 3.91 -12.61
CA ARG A 308 -8.57 4.24 -13.50
C ARG A 308 -7.21 4.22 -12.78
N HIS A 309 -7.18 4.65 -11.51
CA HIS A 309 -6.01 4.59 -10.65
C HIS A 309 -5.84 3.24 -9.93
N GLY A 310 -6.61 2.22 -10.33
CA GLY A 310 -6.48 0.85 -9.83
C GLY A 310 -7.04 0.60 -8.45
N PHE A 311 -7.81 1.53 -7.91
CA PHE A 311 -8.58 1.28 -6.70
C PHE A 311 -9.87 0.53 -7.03
N ARG A 312 -10.19 -0.46 -6.23
CA ARG A 312 -11.42 -1.24 -6.33
C ARG A 312 -12.51 -0.60 -5.46
N PRO A 313 -13.60 -0.05 -6.05
CA PRO A 313 -14.68 0.55 -5.26
C PRO A 313 -15.32 -0.46 -4.31
N GLN A 314 -15.75 -0.01 -3.13
CA GLN A 314 -16.54 -0.85 -2.23
C GLN A 314 -17.94 -1.11 -2.83
N GLY A 315 -18.45 -2.33 -2.61
CA GLY A 315 -19.80 -2.77 -3.01
C GLY A 315 -19.80 -3.48 -4.35
N GLU A 316 -19.86 -2.81 -5.47
CA GLU A 316 -19.90 -3.45 -6.79
C GLU A 316 -18.53 -3.40 -7.47
N ALA A 317 -17.97 -4.57 -7.74
CA ALA A 317 -16.73 -4.72 -8.50
C ALA A 317 -16.91 -4.50 -10.02
N ALA A 318 -18.04 -3.91 -10.43
CA ALA A 318 -18.34 -3.69 -11.84
C ALA A 318 -17.34 -2.68 -12.42
N GLY A 319 -16.39 -3.18 -13.21
CA GLY A 319 -15.57 -2.34 -14.06
C GLY A 319 -14.12 -2.08 -13.62
N PHE A 320 -13.55 -2.89 -12.74
CA PHE A 320 -12.10 -2.90 -12.61
C PHE A 320 -11.50 -3.42 -13.92
N ALA A 321 -11.36 -2.50 -14.87
CA ALA A 321 -10.95 -2.76 -16.25
C ALA A 321 -9.49 -2.37 -16.46
N SER A 322 -8.62 -2.86 -15.61
CA SER A 322 -7.20 -2.73 -15.88
C SER A 322 -6.73 -3.85 -16.82
N ASP A 323 -5.55 -3.70 -17.36
CA ASP A 323 -4.94 -4.66 -18.28
C ASP A 323 -4.90 -6.06 -17.63
N THR A 324 -5.77 -6.96 -18.12
CA THR A 324 -5.91 -8.34 -17.63
C THR A 324 -4.67 -9.20 -17.84
N THR A 325 -3.70 -8.73 -18.63
CA THR A 325 -2.40 -9.39 -18.81
C THR A 325 -1.58 -9.37 -17.52
N TYR A 326 -1.68 -8.26 -16.76
CA TYR A 326 -0.96 -8.06 -15.51
C TYR A 326 -1.86 -8.26 -14.28
N LEU A 327 -3.11 -7.83 -14.34
CA LEU A 327 -3.98 -7.74 -13.17
C LEU A 327 -5.20 -8.67 -13.29
N LYS A 328 -5.67 -9.17 -12.15
CA LYS A 328 -6.91 -9.95 -12.08
C LYS A 328 -8.11 -9.01 -12.03
N GLN A 329 -9.10 -9.22 -12.90
CA GLN A 329 -10.39 -8.52 -12.78
C GLN A 329 -11.12 -8.94 -11.52
N GLU A 330 -11.19 -10.24 -11.28
CA GLU A 330 -11.76 -10.83 -10.08
C GLU A 330 -10.67 -11.48 -9.23
N LEU A 331 -10.76 -11.35 -7.92
CA LEU A 331 -9.81 -11.95 -6.96
C LEU A 331 -10.12 -13.43 -6.69
N THR A 332 -10.59 -14.15 -7.71
CA THR A 332 -10.87 -15.58 -7.61
C THR A 332 -9.59 -16.35 -7.28
N GLY A 333 -9.67 -17.24 -6.28
CA GLY A 333 -8.53 -18.03 -5.82
C GLY A 333 -7.56 -17.26 -4.92
N VAL A 334 -7.92 -16.03 -4.50
CA VAL A 334 -7.16 -15.23 -3.54
C VAL A 334 -7.92 -15.20 -2.21
N HIS A 335 -7.38 -15.86 -1.19
CA HIS A 335 -7.97 -15.83 0.15
C HIS A 335 -7.69 -14.51 0.84
N GLN A 336 -8.73 -13.88 1.37
CA GLN A 336 -8.61 -12.65 2.14
C GLN A 336 -8.44 -13.00 3.62
N ALA A 337 -7.23 -12.82 4.14
CA ALA A 337 -6.94 -13.02 5.56
C ALA A 337 -7.62 -11.92 6.40
N ALA A 338 -8.19 -12.33 7.51
CA ALA A 338 -8.70 -11.38 8.49
C ALA A 338 -7.55 -10.62 9.16
N VAL A 339 -7.73 -9.31 9.33
CA VAL A 339 -6.72 -8.43 9.92
C VAL A 339 -6.85 -8.45 11.45
N PRO A 340 -5.76 -8.61 12.20
CA PRO A 340 -5.75 -8.47 13.65
C PRO A 340 -6.21 -7.09 14.13
N THR A 341 -6.53 -6.97 15.42
CA THR A 341 -6.79 -5.65 16.02
C THR A 341 -5.54 -4.75 15.97
N SER A 342 -5.72 -3.42 16.04
CA SER A 342 -4.62 -2.45 16.04
C SER A 342 -3.56 -2.82 17.09
N LYS A 343 -3.97 -3.14 18.31
CA LYS A 343 -3.08 -3.56 19.38
C LYS A 343 -2.21 -4.76 19.01
N VAL A 344 -2.79 -5.76 18.36
CA VAL A 344 -2.07 -6.97 17.94
C VAL A 344 -1.16 -6.65 16.76
N LEU A 345 -1.59 -5.80 15.80
CA LEU A 345 -0.75 -5.36 14.69
C LEU A 345 0.50 -4.62 15.17
N HIS A 346 0.37 -3.70 16.12
CA HIS A 346 1.51 -3.02 16.74
C HIS A 346 2.46 -4.02 17.43
N GLU A 347 1.92 -4.98 18.16
CA GLU A 347 2.75 -6.00 18.82
C GLU A 347 3.47 -6.90 17.82
N LEU A 348 2.79 -7.32 16.73
CA LEU A 348 3.42 -8.08 15.64
C LEU A 348 4.53 -7.26 14.98
N ALA A 349 4.31 -5.99 14.68
CA ALA A 349 5.30 -5.10 14.08
C ALA A 349 6.52 -4.92 14.99
N ARG A 350 6.29 -4.64 16.27
CA ARG A 350 7.35 -4.49 17.28
C ARG A 350 8.17 -5.77 17.42
N ARG A 351 7.53 -6.94 17.50
CA ARG A 351 8.21 -8.24 17.62
C ARG A 351 8.94 -8.64 16.33
N ALA A 352 8.46 -8.21 15.19
CA ALA A 352 9.12 -8.46 13.91
C ALA A 352 10.41 -7.67 13.77
N ARG A 353 10.53 -6.52 14.43
CA ARG A 353 11.77 -5.72 14.44
C ARG A 353 12.81 -6.15 15.49
N GLY A 354 12.43 -6.87 16.52
CA GLY A 354 13.30 -7.39 17.58
C GLY A 354 13.27 -6.57 18.84
#